data_6fa8d4e54c0d40c2ade3be9b469c032f
#
_entry.id   6fa8d4e54c0d40c2ade3be9b469c032f
#
_cell.length_a   1.000
_cell.length_b   1.000
_cell.length_c   1.000
_cell.angle_alpha   90.00
_cell.angle_beta   90.00
_cell.angle_gamma   90.00
#
_symmetry.space_group_name_H-M   'P 1'
#
loop_
_entity.id
_entity.type
_entity.pdbx_description
1 polymer ?
#
loop_
_entity_poly.entity_id
_entity_poly.type
_entity_poly.pdbx_seq_one_letter_code
_entity_poly.pdbx_strand_id
1 'polypeptide(L)'
;MSLAVREVPLKNFFENPIFLSTVSSWFFAQIIKATIVLLASRKKAPKEILATLFWRTGGMPSSHAALVSSMAVSVAFREGVGSNLFAVSFWFALIVIRDSMGVRRSSGIQARVLNVLGRNMADKLDVEYHPVKEVNGHTPLQVAVGGLLGIFMAAAYANL
;
A
#
# COMPACT_ATOMS: atom_id res chain seq x y z
N MET A 1 -29.02 -28.77 -10.22
CA MET A 1 -29.11 -27.29 -10.10
C MET A 1 -27.88 -26.72 -10.82
N SER A 2 -28.04 -26.38 -12.10
CA SER A 2 -26.95 -25.85 -12.94
C SER A 2 -26.63 -24.43 -12.53
N LEU A 3 -25.43 -24.20 -12.00
CA LEU A 3 -24.88 -22.87 -11.81
C LEU A 3 -24.53 -22.30 -13.20
N ALA A 4 -25.48 -21.61 -13.83
CA ALA A 4 -25.19 -20.83 -15.02
C ALA A 4 -24.23 -19.71 -14.60
N VAL A 5 -22.95 -19.85 -14.89
CA VAL A 5 -21.97 -18.76 -14.78
C VAL A 5 -22.41 -17.71 -15.78
N ARG A 6 -22.99 -16.60 -15.27
CA ARG A 6 -23.24 -15.41 -16.10
C ARG A 6 -21.89 -14.92 -16.59
N GLU A 7 -21.68 -14.98 -17.90
CA GLU A 7 -20.54 -14.29 -18.52
C GLU A 7 -20.71 -12.78 -18.29
N VAL A 8 -19.98 -12.27 -17.30
CA VAL A 8 -19.91 -10.82 -17.06
C VAL A 8 -18.83 -10.28 -18.00
N PRO A 9 -19.17 -9.38 -18.95
CA PRO A 9 -18.15 -8.82 -19.84
C PRO A 9 -17.03 -8.15 -19.05
N LEU A 10 -15.77 -8.36 -19.45
CA LEU A 10 -14.59 -7.72 -18.84
C LEU A 10 -14.72 -6.19 -18.76
N LYS A 11 -15.43 -5.58 -19.71
CA LYS A 11 -15.76 -4.16 -19.70
C LYS A 11 -16.41 -3.73 -18.38
N ASN A 12 -17.37 -4.49 -17.85
CA ASN A 12 -18.05 -4.18 -16.61
C ASN A 12 -17.14 -4.20 -15.38
N PHE A 13 -16.07 -5.01 -15.43
CA PHE A 13 -15.06 -5.04 -14.37
C PHE A 13 -14.26 -3.72 -14.33
N PHE A 14 -13.83 -3.22 -15.48
CA PHE A 14 -13.07 -1.97 -15.57
C PHE A 14 -13.91 -0.71 -15.36
N GLU A 15 -15.22 -0.80 -15.54
CA GLU A 15 -16.18 0.27 -15.26
C GLU A 15 -16.73 0.23 -13.83
N ASN A 16 -16.37 -0.80 -13.05
CA ASN A 16 -16.81 -0.94 -11.67
C ASN A 16 -16.24 0.17 -10.77
N PRO A 17 -17.09 0.99 -10.11
CA PRO A 17 -16.63 2.09 -9.26
C PRO A 17 -15.75 1.66 -8.09
N ILE A 18 -15.94 0.45 -7.55
CA ILE A 18 -15.06 -0.11 -6.52
C ILE A 18 -13.66 -0.32 -7.09
N PHE A 19 -13.57 -0.87 -8.30
CA PHE A 19 -12.28 -1.06 -9.00
C PHE A 19 -11.63 0.29 -9.31
N LEU A 20 -12.37 1.22 -9.92
CA LEU A 20 -11.87 2.53 -10.33
C LEU A 20 -11.37 3.35 -9.14
N SER A 21 -12.15 3.45 -8.06
CA SER A 21 -11.77 4.19 -6.86
C SER A 21 -10.52 3.60 -6.20
N THR A 22 -10.44 2.26 -6.15
CA THR A 22 -9.33 1.54 -5.53
C THR A 22 -8.03 1.73 -6.30
N VAL A 23 -8.06 1.55 -7.64
CA VAL A 23 -6.88 1.76 -8.50
C VAL A 23 -6.46 3.23 -8.50
N SER A 24 -7.42 4.14 -8.60
CA SER A 24 -7.14 5.58 -8.56
C SER A 24 -6.50 5.99 -7.24
N SER A 25 -7.01 5.51 -6.10
CA SER A 25 -6.44 5.84 -4.79
C SER A 25 -5.00 5.36 -4.64
N TRP A 26 -4.69 4.16 -5.12
CA TRP A 26 -3.33 3.62 -5.17
C TRP A 26 -2.43 4.49 -6.04
N PHE A 27 -2.90 4.85 -7.24
CA PHE A 27 -2.13 5.64 -8.20
C PHE A 27 -1.85 7.06 -7.68
N PHE A 28 -2.86 7.74 -7.12
CA PHE A 28 -2.68 9.05 -6.50
C PHE A 28 -1.73 9.01 -5.29
N ALA A 29 -1.81 7.97 -4.46
CA ALA A 29 -0.85 7.78 -3.38
C ALA A 29 0.59 7.66 -3.88
N GLN A 30 0.80 6.98 -5.02
CA GLN A 30 2.13 6.86 -5.63
C GLN A 30 2.61 8.18 -6.23
N ILE A 31 1.73 8.96 -6.90
CA ILE A 31 2.06 10.29 -7.42
C ILE A 31 2.48 11.22 -6.28
N ILE A 32 1.67 11.32 -5.21
CA ILE A 32 1.98 12.16 -4.05
C ILE A 32 3.33 11.75 -3.46
N LYS A 33 3.59 10.47 -3.31
CA LYS A 33 4.87 9.95 -2.81
C LYS A 33 6.04 10.35 -3.70
N ALA A 34 5.90 10.20 -5.02
CA ALA A 34 6.93 10.59 -5.98
C ALA A 34 7.20 12.09 -5.93
N THR A 35 6.14 12.92 -5.84
CA THR A 35 6.25 14.37 -5.70
C THR A 35 6.99 14.77 -4.43
N ILE A 36 6.66 14.16 -3.29
CA ILE A 36 7.37 14.41 -2.02
C ILE A 36 8.86 14.07 -2.15
N VAL A 37 9.19 12.94 -2.78
CA VAL A 37 10.58 12.52 -3.00
C VAL A 37 11.32 13.48 -3.92
N LEU A 38 10.66 13.98 -4.96
CA LEU A 38 11.22 14.98 -5.89
C LEU A 38 11.52 16.31 -5.18
N LEU A 39 10.57 16.81 -4.39
CA LEU A 39 10.73 18.06 -3.66
C LEU A 39 11.78 17.97 -2.55
N ALA A 40 11.89 16.82 -1.88
CA ALA A 40 12.85 16.60 -0.79
C ALA A 40 14.29 16.38 -1.27
N SER A 41 14.51 16.02 -2.53
CA SER A 41 15.83 15.64 -3.06
C SER A 41 16.13 16.29 -4.41
N ARG A 42 16.87 17.39 -4.41
CA ARG A 42 17.28 18.12 -5.63
C ARG A 42 18.18 17.34 -6.60
N LYS A 43 18.62 16.11 -6.29
CA LYS A 43 19.66 15.38 -7.05
C LYS A 43 19.32 13.91 -7.35
N LYS A 44 18.04 13.50 -7.36
CA LYS A 44 17.71 12.10 -7.68
C LYS A 44 17.59 11.88 -9.19
N ALA A 45 18.20 10.78 -9.66
CA ALA A 45 18.10 10.38 -11.06
C ALA A 45 16.65 9.98 -11.44
N PRO A 46 16.21 10.20 -12.69
CA PRO A 46 14.86 9.81 -13.16
C PRO A 46 14.51 8.34 -12.88
N LYS A 47 15.50 7.44 -12.92
CA LYS A 47 15.33 6.01 -12.59
C LYS A 47 14.88 5.77 -11.14
N GLU A 48 15.32 6.58 -10.18
CA GLU A 48 14.93 6.47 -8.77
C GLU A 48 13.48 6.91 -8.54
N ILE A 49 13.01 7.86 -9.34
CA ILE A 49 11.63 8.35 -9.32
C ILE A 49 10.70 7.24 -9.84
N LEU A 50 11.06 6.62 -10.97
CA LEU A 50 10.31 5.51 -11.54
C LEU A 50 10.25 4.31 -10.58
N ALA A 51 11.37 3.98 -9.93
CA ALA A 51 11.43 2.94 -8.90
C ALA A 51 10.55 3.28 -7.69
N THR A 52 10.41 4.57 -7.34
CA THR A 52 9.53 5.03 -6.26
C THR A 52 8.06 4.87 -6.61
N LEU A 53 7.68 5.11 -7.89
CA LEU A 53 6.31 4.97 -8.36
C LEU A 53 5.82 3.52 -8.33
N PHE A 54 6.67 2.55 -8.67
CA PHE A 54 6.23 1.17 -8.88
C PHE A 54 6.71 0.18 -7.80
N TRP A 55 7.90 0.38 -7.22
CA TRP A 55 8.58 -0.65 -6.41
C TRP A 55 8.97 -0.23 -5.00
N ARG A 56 9.08 1.06 -4.72
CA ARG A 56 9.61 1.49 -3.42
C ARG A 56 8.53 1.39 -2.34
N THR A 57 8.74 0.50 -1.38
CA THR A 57 7.93 0.39 -0.16
C THR A 57 8.34 1.46 0.86
N GLY A 58 7.37 1.98 1.63
CA GLY A 58 7.61 3.05 2.61
C GLY A 58 7.35 4.46 2.04
N GLY A 59 7.42 5.47 2.90
CA GLY A 59 7.10 6.87 2.58
C GLY A 59 5.62 7.23 2.75
N MET A 60 5.30 8.51 2.64
CA MET A 60 3.95 9.08 2.86
C MET A 60 3.37 9.56 1.52
N PRO A 61 2.08 9.31 1.26
CA PRO A 61 1.12 8.48 2.01
C PRO A 61 1.34 6.97 1.82
N SER A 62 0.73 6.13 2.70
CA SER A 62 0.73 4.69 2.50
C SER A 62 -0.21 4.28 1.38
N SER A 63 0.35 3.76 0.28
CA SER A 63 -0.45 3.28 -0.86
C SER A 63 -1.28 2.03 -0.55
N HIS A 64 -0.81 1.18 0.37
CA HIS A 64 -1.59 0.03 0.84
C HIS A 64 -2.81 0.48 1.64
N ALA A 65 -2.64 1.43 2.56
CA ALA A 65 -3.76 1.98 3.32
C ALA A 65 -4.76 2.70 2.41
N ALA A 66 -4.30 3.49 1.44
CA ALA A 66 -5.15 4.16 0.47
C ALA A 66 -5.99 3.16 -0.33
N LEU A 67 -5.36 2.11 -0.85
CA LEU A 67 -6.01 1.06 -1.64
C LEU A 67 -7.10 0.35 -0.84
N VAL A 68 -6.76 -0.21 0.33
CA VAL A 68 -7.71 -1.03 1.09
C VAL A 68 -8.81 -0.21 1.75
N SER A 69 -8.53 1.04 2.16
CA SER A 69 -9.56 1.94 2.68
C SER A 69 -10.53 2.38 1.59
N SER A 70 -10.03 2.70 0.38
CA SER A 70 -10.87 3.02 -0.76
C SER A 70 -11.77 1.84 -1.13
N MET A 71 -11.21 0.63 -1.20
CA MET A 71 -11.98 -0.58 -1.50
C MET A 71 -13.10 -0.80 -0.46
N ALA A 72 -12.77 -0.80 0.83
CA ALA A 72 -13.75 -1.06 1.88
C ALA A 72 -14.87 -0.01 1.90
N VAL A 73 -14.52 1.27 1.76
CA VAL A 73 -15.51 2.36 1.75
C VAL A 73 -16.36 2.35 0.48
N SER A 74 -15.77 2.04 -0.69
CA SER A 74 -16.56 1.88 -1.93
C SER A 74 -17.55 0.72 -1.85
N VAL A 75 -17.14 -0.40 -1.24
CA VAL A 75 -18.05 -1.52 -0.97
C VAL A 75 -19.18 -1.08 -0.02
N ALA A 76 -18.86 -0.31 1.03
CA ALA A 76 -19.90 0.23 1.93
C ALA A 76 -20.93 1.08 1.21
N PHE A 77 -20.50 1.94 0.27
CA PHE A 77 -21.41 2.77 -0.52
C PHE A 77 -22.28 1.97 -1.50
N ARG A 78 -21.73 0.91 -2.11
CA ARG A 78 -22.44 0.13 -3.14
C ARG A 78 -23.31 -0.99 -2.58
N GLU A 79 -22.81 -1.72 -1.60
CA GLU A 79 -23.44 -2.93 -1.07
C GLU A 79 -24.08 -2.71 0.31
N GLY A 80 -23.78 -1.57 0.93
CA GLY A 80 -24.18 -1.25 2.29
C GLY A 80 -23.27 -1.87 3.36
N VAL A 81 -23.23 -1.21 4.52
CA VAL A 81 -22.40 -1.64 5.66
C VAL A 81 -22.85 -2.97 6.30
N GLY A 82 -24.08 -3.41 6.05
CA GLY A 82 -24.62 -4.69 6.51
C GLY A 82 -24.31 -5.87 5.59
N SER A 83 -23.64 -5.66 4.45
CA SER A 83 -23.36 -6.72 3.50
C SER A 83 -22.19 -7.60 3.93
N ASN A 84 -22.22 -8.87 3.54
CA ASN A 84 -21.09 -9.80 3.76
C ASN A 84 -19.83 -9.32 3.03
N LEU A 85 -19.99 -8.68 1.87
CA LEU A 85 -18.86 -8.16 1.10
C LEU A 85 -18.18 -7.01 1.84
N PHE A 86 -18.96 -6.13 2.50
CA PHE A 86 -18.39 -5.10 3.35
C PHE A 86 -17.63 -5.70 4.54
N ALA A 87 -18.22 -6.67 5.23
CA ALA A 87 -17.56 -7.33 6.36
C ALA A 87 -16.19 -7.92 5.94
N VAL A 88 -16.14 -8.63 4.80
CA VAL A 88 -14.88 -9.20 4.27
C VAL A 88 -13.88 -8.10 3.91
N SER A 89 -14.31 -7.08 3.18
CA SER A 89 -13.42 -5.98 2.76
C SER A 89 -12.89 -5.17 3.94
N PHE A 90 -13.70 -4.96 4.97
CA PHE A 90 -13.32 -4.27 6.21
C PHE A 90 -12.24 -5.04 6.98
N TRP A 91 -12.45 -6.33 7.24
CA TRP A 91 -11.45 -7.16 7.91
C TRP A 91 -10.16 -7.31 7.11
N PHE A 92 -10.28 -7.44 5.79
CA PHE A 92 -9.12 -7.44 4.91
C PHE A 92 -8.33 -6.13 5.01
N ALA A 93 -9.01 -4.98 5.02
CA ALA A 93 -8.36 -3.67 5.20
C ALA A 93 -7.63 -3.59 6.54
N LEU A 94 -8.24 -4.03 7.65
CA LEU A 94 -7.61 -4.04 8.96
C LEU A 94 -6.35 -4.91 8.99
N ILE A 95 -6.39 -6.11 8.39
CA ILE A 95 -5.23 -7.02 8.32
C ILE A 95 -4.08 -6.36 7.56
N VAL A 96 -4.34 -5.80 6.39
CA VAL A 96 -3.32 -5.14 5.56
C VAL A 96 -2.72 -3.92 6.26
N ILE A 97 -3.55 -3.10 6.91
CA ILE A 97 -3.10 -1.94 7.67
C ILE A 97 -2.21 -2.39 8.84
N ARG A 98 -2.64 -3.38 9.60
CA ARG A 98 -1.89 -3.92 10.74
C ARG A 98 -0.55 -4.53 10.30
N ASP A 99 -0.53 -5.30 9.19
CA ASP A 99 0.71 -5.84 8.64
C ASP A 99 1.70 -4.73 8.28
N SER A 100 1.21 -3.71 7.60
CA SER A 100 2.06 -2.60 7.13
C SER A 100 2.74 -1.80 8.26
N MET A 101 2.08 -1.66 9.42
CA MET A 101 2.59 -0.95 10.60
C MET A 101 3.32 -1.85 11.60
N GLY A 102 2.95 -3.12 11.68
CA GLY A 102 3.46 -4.09 12.66
C GLY A 102 4.59 -4.94 12.09
N VAL A 103 4.24 -6.02 11.43
CA VAL A 103 5.17 -7.07 10.99
C VAL A 103 6.29 -6.51 10.10
N ARG A 104 5.94 -5.74 9.08
CA ARG A 104 6.93 -5.17 8.16
C ARG A 104 7.86 -4.18 8.84
N ARG A 105 7.35 -3.38 9.77
CA ARG A 105 8.18 -2.42 10.52
C ARG A 105 9.14 -3.15 11.45
N SER A 106 8.66 -4.16 12.16
CA SER A 106 9.50 -4.99 13.03
C SER A 106 10.60 -5.71 12.24
N SER A 107 10.25 -6.34 11.12
CA SER A 107 11.22 -7.00 10.23
C SER A 107 12.30 -6.03 9.73
N GLY A 108 11.92 -4.81 9.36
CA GLY A 108 12.89 -3.79 8.93
C GLY A 108 13.84 -3.35 10.03
N ILE A 109 13.35 -3.19 11.27
CA ILE A 109 14.20 -2.88 12.43
C ILE A 109 15.14 -4.05 12.73
N GLN A 110 14.64 -5.29 12.73
CA GLN A 110 15.45 -6.49 12.94
C GLN A 110 16.56 -6.63 11.87
N ALA A 111 16.21 -6.45 10.59
CA ALA A 111 17.18 -6.48 9.49
C ALA A 111 18.26 -5.41 9.66
N ARG A 112 17.90 -4.21 10.10
CA ARG A 112 18.87 -3.12 10.37
C ARG A 112 19.82 -3.48 11.51
N VAL A 113 19.32 -3.98 12.62
CA VAL A 113 20.14 -4.42 13.76
C VAL A 113 21.08 -5.54 13.32
N LEU A 114 20.54 -6.53 12.59
CA LEU A 114 21.35 -7.63 12.05
C LEU A 114 22.45 -7.14 11.11
N ASN A 115 22.16 -6.16 10.24
CA ASN A 115 23.14 -5.57 9.34
C ASN A 115 24.25 -4.83 10.08
N VAL A 116 23.92 -4.14 11.18
CA VAL A 116 24.93 -3.46 12.02
C VAL A 116 25.82 -4.49 12.72
N LEU A 117 25.22 -5.51 13.33
CA LEU A 117 25.97 -6.58 14.00
C LEU A 117 26.84 -7.35 13.01
N GLY A 118 26.28 -7.73 11.87
CA GLY A 118 27.00 -8.49 10.84
C GLY A 118 28.21 -7.75 10.30
N ARG A 119 28.10 -6.45 10.04
CA ARG A 119 29.26 -5.61 9.64
C ARG A 119 30.31 -5.55 10.72
N ASN A 120 29.93 -5.27 11.96
CA ASN A 120 30.87 -5.18 13.07
C ASN A 120 31.59 -6.51 13.34
N MET A 121 30.94 -7.65 13.11
CA MET A 121 31.57 -8.96 13.23
C MET A 121 32.47 -9.27 12.05
N ALA A 122 32.06 -8.92 10.84
CA ALA A 122 32.85 -9.09 9.63
C ALA A 122 34.20 -8.34 9.74
N ASP A 123 34.14 -7.08 10.18
CA ASP A 123 35.34 -6.25 10.39
C ASP A 123 36.29 -6.82 11.45
N LYS A 124 35.76 -7.49 12.50
CA LYS A 124 36.60 -8.07 13.59
C LYS A 124 37.18 -9.44 13.24
N LEU A 125 36.45 -10.21 12.42
CA LEU A 125 36.79 -11.60 12.12
C LEU A 125 37.44 -11.76 10.72
N ASP A 126 37.54 -10.67 9.98
CA ASP A 126 38.02 -10.64 8.58
C ASP A 126 37.25 -11.63 7.68
N VAL A 127 35.92 -11.64 7.81
CA VAL A 127 35.02 -12.48 7.03
C VAL A 127 34.06 -11.64 6.17
N GLU A 128 33.67 -12.15 5.01
CA GLU A 128 32.72 -11.47 4.13
C GLU A 128 31.30 -11.50 4.73
N TYR A 129 30.61 -10.34 4.69
CA TYR A 129 29.24 -10.21 5.15
C TYR A 129 28.32 -9.70 4.03
N HIS A 130 27.26 -10.45 3.75
CA HIS A 130 26.21 -10.06 2.81
C HIS A 130 25.01 -9.44 3.56
N PRO A 131 24.71 -8.14 3.36
CA PRO A 131 23.64 -7.48 4.10
C PRO A 131 22.25 -8.00 3.71
N VAL A 132 21.39 -8.17 4.70
CA VAL A 132 19.99 -8.52 4.53
C VAL A 132 19.19 -7.29 4.05
N LYS A 133 18.20 -7.51 3.17
CA LYS A 133 17.33 -6.44 2.68
C LYS A 133 16.49 -5.85 3.82
N GLU A 134 16.65 -4.56 4.07
CA GLU A 134 15.83 -3.82 5.03
C GLU A 134 14.48 -3.43 4.39
N VAL A 135 13.38 -3.92 4.96
CA VAL A 135 12.03 -3.57 4.53
C VAL A 135 11.52 -2.41 5.37
N ASN A 136 11.12 -1.32 4.73
CA ASN A 136 10.55 -0.18 5.45
C ASN A 136 9.05 -0.39 5.69
N GLY A 137 8.65 -0.56 6.94
CA GLY A 137 7.25 -0.49 7.36
C GLY A 137 6.76 0.95 7.45
N HIS A 138 5.44 1.12 7.50
CA HIS A 138 4.81 2.44 7.60
C HIS A 138 4.67 2.92 9.04
N THR A 139 4.75 4.24 9.25
CA THR A 139 4.36 4.85 10.52
C THR A 139 2.83 5.01 10.59
N PRO A 140 2.24 5.10 11.80
CA PRO A 140 0.80 5.33 11.94
C PRO A 140 0.29 6.56 11.17
N LEU A 141 1.07 7.64 11.14
CA LEU A 141 0.73 8.86 10.40
C LEU A 141 0.65 8.61 8.87
N GLN A 142 1.62 7.86 8.32
CA GLN A 142 1.61 7.51 6.90
C GLN A 142 0.39 6.67 6.52
N VAL A 143 -0.03 5.79 7.41
CA VAL A 143 -1.23 4.95 7.26
C VAL A 143 -2.50 5.79 7.37
N ALA A 144 -2.59 6.68 8.35
CA ALA A 144 -3.74 7.57 8.53
C ALA A 144 -3.95 8.46 7.29
N VAL A 145 -2.89 9.10 6.79
CA VAL A 145 -2.98 9.94 5.57
C VAL A 145 -3.34 9.10 4.34
N GLY A 146 -2.78 7.90 4.21
CA GLY A 146 -3.17 6.98 3.13
C GLY A 146 -4.64 6.56 3.23
N GLY A 147 -5.11 6.21 4.42
CA GLY A 147 -6.51 5.85 4.66
C GLY A 147 -7.49 6.98 4.32
N LEU A 148 -7.19 8.21 4.75
CA LEU A 148 -7.99 9.39 4.42
C LEU A 148 -8.03 9.64 2.89
N LEU A 149 -6.92 9.49 2.19
CA LEU A 149 -6.89 9.56 0.74
C LEU A 149 -7.80 8.49 0.11
N GLY A 150 -7.74 7.25 0.61
CA GLY A 150 -8.61 6.16 0.14
C GLY A 150 -10.10 6.45 0.35
N ILE A 151 -10.48 6.94 1.53
CA ILE A 151 -11.86 7.35 1.85
C ILE A 151 -12.33 8.46 0.90
N PHE A 152 -11.50 9.48 0.69
CA PHE A 152 -11.80 10.57 -0.22
C PHE A 152 -12.03 10.08 -1.66
N MET A 153 -11.17 9.20 -2.16
CA MET A 153 -11.32 8.63 -3.50
C MET A 153 -12.58 7.77 -3.62
N ALA A 154 -12.91 6.96 -2.60
CA ALA A 154 -14.17 6.21 -2.59
C ALA A 154 -15.39 7.13 -2.66
N ALA A 155 -15.39 8.23 -1.90
CA ALA A 155 -16.47 9.22 -1.93
C ALA A 155 -16.58 9.93 -3.29
N ALA A 156 -15.47 10.24 -3.94
CA ALA A 156 -15.45 10.85 -5.27
C ALA A 156 -16.06 9.96 -6.35
N TYR A 157 -15.93 8.64 -6.21
CA TYR A 157 -16.50 7.65 -7.15
C TYR A 157 -17.87 7.11 -6.70
N ALA A 158 -18.42 7.54 -5.57
CA ALA A 158 -19.65 6.98 -5.01
C ALA A 158 -20.88 7.18 -5.92
N ASN A 159 -20.89 8.23 -6.75
CA ASN A 159 -22.00 8.59 -7.63
C ASN A 159 -21.82 8.08 -9.09
N LEU A 160 -20.78 7.31 -9.36
CA LEU A 160 -20.59 6.62 -10.65
C LEU A 160 -21.21 5.22 -10.63
#